data_15edb72035fc7a642f99508e66c1ab2d
#
_entry.id   15edb72035fc7a642f99508e66c1ab2d
#
_cell.length_a   1.000
_cell.length_b   1.000
_cell.length_c   1.000
_cell.angle_alpha   90.00
_cell.angle_beta   90.00
_cell.angle_gamma   90.00
#
_symmetry.space_group_name_H-M   'P 1'
#
loop_
_entity.id
_entity.type
_entity.pdbx_description
1 polymer ?
#
loop_
_entity_poly.entity_id
_entity_poly.type
_entity_poly.pdbx_seq_one_letter_code
_entity_poly.pdbx_strand_id
1 'polypeptide(L)'
;MTLPKTVVSIAPVVQLSTMDCAVACVAMLTGHPYSNVFAGSTPTAKIVRKSGAVQKDLRRLARGVGATLHKIRAADVDLDDDTGILWLGSTKESIPGHAAVLFRGTLIDPGTGLLWDPHVFFLENPHYQVEALFSLV
;
A
#
# COMPACT_ATOMS: atom_id res chain seq x y z
N MET A 1 5.60 -20.60 13.65
CA MET A 1 5.45 -19.12 13.44
C MET A 1 6.23 -18.72 12.20
N THR A 2 5.56 -18.00 11.32
CA THR A 2 6.21 -17.49 10.10
C THR A 2 6.79 -16.10 10.40
N LEU A 3 8.09 -15.93 10.14
CA LEU A 3 8.74 -14.63 10.31
C LEU A 3 8.41 -13.73 9.11
N PRO A 4 8.24 -12.41 9.32
CA PRO A 4 8.09 -11.46 8.23
C PRO A 4 9.28 -11.51 7.28
N LYS A 5 9.02 -11.37 5.99
CA LYS A 5 10.09 -11.25 5.00
C LYS A 5 10.79 -9.90 5.14
N THR A 6 12.12 -9.92 5.04
CA THR A 6 12.91 -8.69 5.03
C THR A 6 12.89 -8.08 3.63
N VAL A 7 12.41 -6.85 3.54
CA VAL A 7 12.48 -6.06 2.31
C VAL A 7 13.76 -5.24 2.34
N VAL A 8 14.64 -5.45 1.37
CA VAL A 8 15.96 -4.80 1.31
C VAL A 8 15.89 -3.45 0.62
N SER A 9 15.09 -3.35 -0.43
CA SER A 9 14.90 -2.12 -1.19
C SER A 9 13.53 -2.12 -1.87
N ILE A 10 13.03 -0.93 -2.16
CA ILE A 10 11.75 -0.76 -2.88
C ILE A 10 11.96 0.27 -3.99
N ALA A 11 11.61 -0.11 -5.22
CA ALA A 11 11.55 0.81 -6.33
C ALA A 11 10.14 1.40 -6.44
N PRO A 12 9.97 2.72 -6.56
CA PRO A 12 8.66 3.33 -6.73
C PRO A 12 7.92 2.80 -7.96
N VAL A 13 6.61 2.56 -7.79
CA VAL A 13 5.70 2.22 -8.89
C VAL A 13 4.55 3.21 -8.86
N VAL A 14 4.34 3.91 -9.98
CA VAL A 14 3.23 4.87 -10.09
C VAL A 14 1.97 4.13 -10.53
N GLN A 15 0.85 4.43 -9.86
CA GLN A 15 -0.44 3.87 -10.24
C GLN A 15 -0.85 4.35 -11.64
N LEU A 16 -1.57 3.50 -12.37
CA LEU A 16 -1.97 3.77 -13.76
C LEU A 16 -3.34 4.45 -13.87
N SER A 17 -4.13 4.42 -12.80
CA SER A 17 -5.41 5.12 -12.70
C SER A 17 -5.53 5.80 -11.35
N THR A 18 -6.55 6.65 -11.16
CA THR A 18 -6.74 7.36 -9.89
C THR A 18 -7.18 6.45 -8.73
N MET A 19 -7.64 5.23 -9.02
CA MET A 19 -8.25 4.34 -8.03
C MET A 19 -7.43 3.07 -7.74
N ASP A 20 -6.30 2.87 -8.39
CA ASP A 20 -5.55 1.61 -8.31
C ASP A 20 -4.26 1.68 -7.46
N CYS A 21 -4.24 2.56 -6.48
CA CYS A 21 -3.10 2.68 -5.55
C CYS A 21 -2.74 1.33 -4.88
N ALA A 22 -3.73 0.50 -4.58
CA ALA A 22 -3.50 -0.81 -3.98
C ALA A 22 -2.67 -1.73 -4.89
N VAL A 23 -2.94 -1.74 -6.20
CA VAL A 23 -2.17 -2.56 -7.16
C VAL A 23 -0.71 -2.10 -7.19
N ALA A 24 -0.49 -0.80 -7.29
CA ALA A 24 0.86 -0.22 -7.28
C ALA A 24 1.60 -0.51 -5.96
N CYS A 25 0.92 -0.41 -4.82
CA CYS A 25 1.52 -0.71 -3.51
C CYS A 25 1.93 -2.18 -3.38
N VAL A 26 1.09 -3.11 -3.84
CA VAL A 26 1.45 -4.54 -3.84
C VAL A 26 2.65 -4.79 -4.76
N ALA A 27 2.69 -4.16 -5.93
CA ALA A 27 3.83 -4.24 -6.83
C ALA A 27 5.12 -3.78 -6.15
N MET A 28 5.09 -2.62 -5.51
CA MET A 28 6.26 -2.08 -4.80
C MET A 28 6.73 -2.99 -3.68
N LEU A 29 5.82 -3.43 -2.82
CA LEU A 29 6.17 -4.21 -1.62
C LEU A 29 6.68 -5.60 -1.98
N THR A 30 6.10 -6.25 -2.99
CA THR A 30 6.46 -7.61 -3.39
C THR A 30 7.60 -7.67 -4.39
N GLY A 31 7.97 -6.55 -4.99
CA GLY A 31 8.98 -6.50 -6.05
C GLY A 31 8.53 -7.03 -7.39
N HIS A 32 7.22 -7.32 -7.56
CA HIS A 32 6.66 -7.72 -8.84
C HIS A 32 6.27 -6.50 -9.67
N PRO A 33 6.41 -6.55 -11.02
CA PRO A 33 5.88 -5.49 -11.86
C PRO A 33 4.37 -5.31 -11.70
N TYR A 34 3.88 -4.10 -11.92
CA TYR A 34 2.44 -3.80 -11.88
C TYR A 34 1.61 -4.80 -12.71
N SER A 35 2.08 -5.08 -13.94
CA SER A 35 1.39 -6.02 -14.85
C SER A 35 1.25 -7.42 -14.26
N ASN A 36 2.24 -7.90 -13.50
CA ASN A 36 2.17 -9.22 -12.86
C ASN A 36 1.17 -9.25 -11.71
N VAL A 37 1.11 -8.18 -10.91
CA VAL A 37 0.12 -8.07 -9.84
C VAL A 37 -1.29 -8.04 -10.43
N PHE A 38 -1.49 -7.26 -11.49
CA PHE A 38 -2.76 -7.19 -12.19
C PHE A 38 -3.17 -8.56 -12.77
N ALA A 39 -2.26 -9.23 -13.48
CA ALA A 39 -2.51 -10.52 -14.09
C ALA A 39 -2.76 -11.65 -13.08
N GLY A 40 -2.11 -11.57 -11.91
CA GLY A 40 -2.27 -12.57 -10.85
C GLY A 40 -3.65 -12.60 -10.22
N SER A 41 -4.43 -11.51 -10.33
CA SER A 41 -5.78 -11.38 -9.78
C SER A 41 -6.64 -10.49 -10.67
N THR A 42 -6.74 -10.80 -11.95
CA THR A 42 -7.40 -9.95 -12.94
C THR A 42 -8.80 -9.49 -12.55
N PRO A 43 -9.71 -10.35 -12.05
CA PRO A 43 -11.05 -9.90 -11.63
C PRO A 43 -10.99 -8.84 -10.53
N THR A 44 -10.18 -9.08 -9.50
CA THR A 44 -9.99 -8.13 -8.38
C THR A 44 -9.33 -6.85 -8.87
N ALA A 45 -8.28 -6.95 -9.67
CA ALA A 45 -7.54 -5.80 -10.19
C ALA A 45 -8.42 -4.89 -11.06
N LYS A 46 -9.30 -5.46 -11.88
CA LYS A 46 -10.27 -4.69 -12.69
C LYS A 46 -11.26 -3.92 -11.83
N ILE A 47 -11.77 -4.55 -10.76
CA ILE A 47 -12.69 -3.89 -9.82
C ILE A 47 -11.98 -2.74 -9.11
N VAL A 48 -10.77 -2.99 -8.61
CA VAL A 48 -9.95 -1.99 -7.91
C VAL A 48 -9.63 -0.79 -8.82
N ARG A 49 -9.24 -1.04 -10.05
CA ARG A 49 -8.96 0.03 -11.02
C ARG A 49 -10.18 0.93 -11.27
N LYS A 50 -11.38 0.35 -11.25
CA LYS A 50 -12.63 1.07 -11.50
C LYS A 50 -13.18 1.77 -10.25
N SER A 51 -13.12 1.11 -9.10
CA SER A 51 -13.90 1.50 -7.91
C SER A 51 -13.06 1.68 -6.65
N GLY A 52 -11.74 1.47 -6.71
CA GLY A 52 -10.88 1.43 -5.52
C GLY A 52 -10.91 0.08 -4.82
N ALA A 53 -10.11 -0.04 -3.76
CA ALA A 53 -9.91 -1.29 -3.03
C ALA A 53 -10.44 -1.18 -1.59
N VAL A 54 -10.89 -2.31 -1.06
CA VAL A 54 -11.03 -2.53 0.38
C VAL A 54 -9.89 -3.44 0.86
N GLN A 55 -9.72 -3.58 2.18
CA GLN A 55 -8.57 -4.30 2.74
C GLN A 55 -8.45 -5.75 2.24
N LYS A 56 -9.56 -6.46 2.07
CA LYS A 56 -9.49 -7.83 1.55
C LYS A 56 -9.08 -7.92 0.09
N ASP A 57 -9.32 -6.88 -0.71
CA ASP A 57 -8.80 -6.81 -2.08
C ASP A 57 -7.29 -6.69 -2.09
N LEU A 58 -6.72 -5.93 -1.16
CA LEU A 58 -5.27 -5.83 -0.97
C LEU A 58 -4.66 -7.20 -0.72
N ARG A 59 -5.26 -7.99 0.17
CA ARG A 59 -4.81 -9.36 0.46
C ARG A 59 -4.92 -10.28 -0.76
N ARG A 60 -5.98 -10.16 -1.55
CA ARG A 60 -6.19 -10.95 -2.77
C ARG A 60 -5.14 -10.61 -3.83
N LEU A 61 -4.84 -9.32 -4.02
CA LEU A 61 -3.80 -8.88 -4.96
C LEU A 61 -2.43 -9.44 -4.57
N ALA A 62 -2.07 -9.39 -3.30
CA ALA A 62 -0.82 -9.94 -2.80
C ALA A 62 -0.77 -11.46 -3.01
N ARG A 63 -1.84 -12.16 -2.68
CA ARG A 63 -1.93 -13.61 -2.81
C ARG A 63 -1.79 -14.07 -4.26
N GLY A 64 -2.29 -13.27 -5.21
CA GLY A 64 -2.17 -13.55 -6.64
C GLY A 64 -0.72 -13.59 -7.15
N VAL A 65 0.22 -13.00 -6.43
CA VAL A 65 1.67 -13.09 -6.72
C VAL A 65 2.43 -13.89 -5.67
N GLY A 66 1.71 -14.73 -4.90
CA GLY A 66 2.31 -15.64 -3.93
C GLY A 66 2.72 -15.00 -2.61
N ALA A 67 2.24 -13.79 -2.32
CA ALA A 67 2.56 -13.10 -1.08
C ALA A 67 1.41 -13.17 -0.08
N THR A 68 1.76 -13.23 1.21
CA THR A 68 0.82 -13.16 2.32
C THR A 68 1.08 -11.90 3.13
N LEU A 69 0.02 -11.18 3.47
CA LEU A 69 0.10 -9.96 4.25
C LEU A 69 -0.34 -10.18 5.69
N HIS A 70 0.42 -9.58 6.61
CA HIS A 70 0.10 -9.53 8.03
C HIS A 70 -0.34 -8.12 8.40
N LYS A 71 -1.53 -8.00 9.02
CA LYS A 71 -2.09 -6.71 9.42
C LYS A 71 -1.57 -6.27 10.78
N ILE A 72 -1.05 -5.05 10.83
CA ILE A 72 -0.62 -4.36 12.05
C ILE A 72 -1.62 -3.23 12.30
N ARG A 73 -2.15 -3.14 13.52
CA ARG A 73 -3.09 -2.10 13.91
C ARG A 73 -2.41 -0.73 13.90
N ALA A 74 -3.19 0.31 13.60
CA ALA A 74 -2.70 1.69 13.55
C ALA A 74 -1.89 2.09 14.80
N ALA A 75 -2.37 1.71 15.98
CA ALA A 75 -1.71 2.04 17.24
C ALA A 75 -0.31 1.42 17.39
N ASP A 76 -0.01 0.36 16.68
CA ASP A 76 1.25 -0.38 16.74
C ASP A 76 2.20 -0.07 15.59
N VAL A 77 1.81 0.84 14.69
CA VAL A 77 2.65 1.22 13.53
C VAL A 77 3.72 2.22 13.96
N ASP A 78 4.97 1.90 13.65
CA ASP A 78 6.11 2.79 13.78
C ASP A 78 6.46 3.37 12.41
N LEU A 79 6.13 4.64 12.19
CA LEU A 79 6.37 5.31 10.91
C LEU A 79 7.85 5.44 10.56
N ASP A 80 8.73 5.39 11.55
CA ASP A 80 10.18 5.56 11.35
C ASP A 80 10.90 4.24 11.04
N ASP A 81 10.31 3.10 11.37
CA ASP A 81 11.02 1.81 11.30
C ASP A 81 10.28 0.70 10.55
N ASP A 82 8.96 0.74 10.51
CA ASP A 82 8.18 -0.33 9.91
C ASP A 82 8.23 -0.31 8.37
N THR A 83 7.97 -1.48 7.79
CA THR A 83 7.87 -1.68 6.33
C THR A 83 6.57 -2.38 6.00
N GLY A 84 5.84 -1.83 5.03
CA GLY A 84 4.58 -2.41 4.56
C GLY A 84 3.74 -1.43 3.77
N ILE A 85 2.50 -1.82 3.54
CA ILE A 85 1.51 -0.96 2.89
C ILE A 85 0.69 -0.27 3.97
N LEU A 86 0.77 1.06 4.02
CA LEU A 86 -0.09 1.87 4.87
C LEU A 86 -1.47 1.97 4.23
N TRP A 87 -2.47 1.58 4.99
CA TRP A 87 -3.87 1.75 4.61
C TRP A 87 -4.38 3.03 5.26
N LEU A 88 -4.73 4.01 4.44
CA LEU A 88 -5.09 5.36 4.89
C LEU A 88 -6.58 5.59 4.73
N GLY A 89 -7.23 5.94 5.83
CA GLY A 89 -8.59 6.47 5.81
C GLY A 89 -8.59 7.96 5.58
N SER A 90 -9.68 8.48 5.02
CA SER A 90 -9.90 9.92 4.87
C SER A 90 -10.91 10.42 5.88
N THR A 91 -10.61 11.55 6.51
CA THR A 91 -11.56 12.26 7.39
C THR A 91 -12.53 13.14 6.62
N LYS A 92 -12.31 13.31 5.31
CA LYS A 92 -13.18 14.08 4.41
C LYS A 92 -13.95 13.14 3.48
N GLU A 93 -15.28 13.22 3.47
CA GLU A 93 -16.14 12.39 2.61
C GLU A 93 -15.85 12.57 1.12
N SER A 94 -15.48 13.78 0.70
CA SER A 94 -15.18 14.09 -0.71
C SER A 94 -13.84 13.52 -1.19
N ILE A 95 -13.00 13.04 -0.28
CA ILE A 95 -11.68 12.49 -0.60
C ILE A 95 -11.68 11.00 -0.22
N PRO A 96 -11.46 10.09 -1.18
CA PRO A 96 -11.37 8.67 -0.87
C PRO A 96 -10.15 8.36 0.00
N GLY A 97 -10.15 7.21 0.64
CA GLY A 97 -8.97 6.65 1.29
C GLY A 97 -7.87 6.39 0.27
N HIS A 98 -6.69 6.10 0.77
CA HIS A 98 -5.51 5.91 -0.05
C HIS A 98 -4.64 4.79 0.51
N ALA A 99 -3.74 4.28 -0.30
CA ALA A 99 -2.70 3.36 0.14
C ALA A 99 -1.34 3.89 -0.33
N ALA A 100 -0.35 3.73 0.52
CA ALA A 100 1.03 4.11 0.23
C ALA A 100 1.98 3.08 0.83
N VAL A 101 3.21 3.01 0.35
CA VAL A 101 4.21 2.09 0.91
C VAL A 101 5.06 2.84 1.92
N LEU A 102 5.22 2.25 3.09
CA LEU A 102 6.18 2.67 4.10
C LEU A 102 7.39 1.75 4.04
N PHE A 103 8.57 2.33 3.96
CA PHE A 103 9.84 1.60 3.97
C PHE A 103 10.84 2.31 4.87
N ARG A 104 10.95 1.84 6.12
CA ARG A 104 11.96 2.29 7.10
C ARG A 104 12.11 3.81 7.16
N GLY A 105 11.03 4.53 7.46
CA GLY A 105 11.07 5.99 7.58
C GLY A 105 10.88 6.76 6.28
N THR A 106 10.60 6.07 5.18
CA THR A 106 10.27 6.71 3.89
C THR A 106 8.89 6.24 3.44
N LEU A 107 8.03 7.17 3.08
CA LEU A 107 6.72 6.88 2.50
C LEU A 107 6.81 7.09 0.99
N ILE A 108 6.32 6.11 0.22
CA ILE A 108 6.26 6.18 -1.24
C ILE A 108 4.81 6.31 -1.65
N ASP A 109 4.48 7.44 -2.26
CA ASP A 109 3.12 7.70 -2.74
C ASP A 109 2.95 7.17 -4.17
N PRO A 110 2.08 6.17 -4.39
CA PRO A 110 1.87 5.62 -5.72
C PRO A 110 1.18 6.60 -6.68
N GLY A 111 0.50 7.62 -6.14
CA GLY A 111 -0.15 8.63 -6.98
C GLY A 111 0.83 9.47 -7.79
N THR A 112 2.02 9.70 -7.26
CA THR A 112 3.05 10.55 -7.89
C THR A 112 4.38 9.84 -8.06
N GLY A 113 4.63 8.74 -7.34
CA GLY A 113 5.94 8.11 -7.23
C GLY A 113 6.92 8.87 -6.35
N LEU A 114 6.48 9.93 -5.67
CA LEU A 114 7.35 10.74 -4.81
C LEU A 114 7.63 10.04 -3.50
N LEU A 115 8.85 10.29 -2.99
CA LEU A 115 9.30 9.84 -1.68
C LEU A 115 9.07 10.94 -0.66
N TRP A 116 8.54 10.57 0.49
CA TRP A 116 8.19 11.50 1.57
C TRP A 116 8.81 11.05 2.88
N ASP A 117 9.17 12.01 3.72
CA ASP A 117 9.19 11.77 5.17
C ASP A 117 7.73 11.56 5.61
N PRO A 118 7.40 10.45 6.29
CA PRO A 118 6.01 10.16 6.61
C PRO A 118 5.36 11.19 7.51
N HIS A 119 6.11 11.81 8.42
CA HIS A 119 5.57 12.86 9.30
C HIS A 119 5.21 14.11 8.49
N VAL A 120 6.04 14.49 7.53
CA VAL A 120 5.77 15.61 6.62
C VAL A 120 4.56 15.30 5.74
N PHE A 121 4.46 14.07 5.23
CA PHE A 121 3.32 13.64 4.42
C PHE A 121 1.99 13.88 5.15
N PHE A 122 1.89 13.48 6.41
CA PHE A 122 0.65 13.67 7.19
C PHE A 122 0.41 15.12 7.58
N LEU A 123 1.46 15.93 7.74
CA LEU A 123 1.29 17.37 7.95
C LEU A 123 0.71 18.08 6.72
N GLU A 124 1.15 17.68 5.53
CA GLU A 124 0.66 18.25 4.27
C GLU A 124 -0.66 17.64 3.78
N ASN A 125 -1.00 16.44 4.28
CA ASN A 125 -2.23 15.72 3.95
C ASN A 125 -3.01 15.40 5.23
N PRO A 126 -3.49 16.41 5.98
CA PRO A 126 -4.07 16.21 7.31
C PRO A 126 -5.40 15.45 7.31
N HIS A 127 -6.02 15.28 6.13
CA HIS A 127 -7.25 14.50 5.96
C HIS A 127 -6.99 12.99 5.98
N TYR A 128 -5.75 12.54 5.81
CA TYR A 128 -5.40 11.12 5.90
C TYR A 128 -5.02 10.72 7.32
N GLN A 129 -5.44 9.53 7.70
CA GLN A 129 -5.03 8.90 8.95
C GLN A 129 -4.70 7.43 8.71
N VAL A 130 -3.73 6.91 9.46
CA VAL A 130 -3.36 5.49 9.37
C VAL A 130 -4.47 4.64 9.99
N GLU A 131 -5.01 3.70 9.24
CA GLU A 131 -5.95 2.70 9.75
C GLU A 131 -5.27 1.36 10.02
N ALA A 132 -4.27 1.00 9.23
CA ALA A 132 -3.51 -0.23 9.37
C ALA A 132 -2.22 -0.18 8.55
N LEU A 133 -1.30 -1.09 8.85
CA LEU A 133 -0.15 -1.41 8.02
C LEU A 133 -0.22 -2.90 7.67
N PHE A 134 0.06 -3.22 6.40
CA PHE A 134 0.14 -4.61 5.93
C PHE A 134 1.59 -4.93 5.56
N SER A 135 2.21 -5.81 6.33
CA SER A 135 3.58 -6.26 6.11
C SER A 135 3.63 -7.63 5.43
N LEU A 136 4.73 -7.94 4.76
CA LEU A 136 4.95 -9.27 4.18
C LEU A 136 5.26 -10.30 5.27
N VAL A 137 4.70 -11.48 5.08
CA VAL A 137 4.99 -12.64 5.91
C VAL A 137 5.81 -13.66 5.12
#